data_33811b55163825df2acacf9b0849bcfa
#
_entry.id   33811b55163825df2acacf9b0849bcfa
#
_cell.length_a   1.000
_cell.length_b   1.000
_cell.length_c   1.000
_cell.angle_alpha   90.00
_cell.angle_beta   90.00
_cell.angle_gamma   90.00
#
_symmetry.space_group_name_H-M   'P 1'
#
loop_
_entity.id
_entity.type
_entity.pdbx_description
1 polymer ?
#
loop_
_entity_poly.entity_id
_entity_poly.type
_entity_poly.pdbx_seq_one_letter_code
_entity_poly.pdbx_strand_id
1 'polypeptide(L)'
;MNTSQFFANTPIFAMLHLAGEDPVTRALDELTLFEEEGIDGVIVENYHGSVDDVISTLGAIQERRTTLQVGVNILPNNYLQAFTLANKYGGSFIQQDYVAGRYASEPRIMYPSEHGVTRALYSQTIVLGGVWPKYYTPIPGSDLETDLQEGMKRADAIVVTGEATGRETPLEKIRGFRRVLGDYPLVIGAGLTPHNAREQLLIADGAIVGSCFKLNYKTGNPVDRAKVRVFMDVVRSVREEKKRL
;
A
#
# COMPACT_ATOMS: atom_id res chain seq x y z
N MET A 1 -10.38 -14.57 -0.39
CA MET A 1 -10.96 -13.49 0.47
C MET A 1 -11.65 -12.51 -0.46
N ASN A 2 -12.84 -12.00 -0.15
CA ASN A 2 -13.46 -10.95 -0.95
C ASN A 2 -13.03 -9.55 -0.48
N THR A 3 -13.19 -8.54 -1.33
CA THR A 3 -12.77 -7.16 -1.06
C THR A 3 -13.43 -6.58 0.20
N SER A 4 -14.71 -6.85 0.43
CA SER A 4 -15.44 -6.36 1.60
C SER A 4 -14.86 -6.92 2.92
N GLN A 5 -14.51 -8.20 2.94
CA GLN A 5 -13.83 -8.81 4.10
C GLN A 5 -12.42 -8.25 4.30
N PHE A 6 -11.70 -7.98 3.20
CA PHE A 6 -10.35 -7.43 3.25
C PHE A 6 -10.30 -6.04 3.90
N PHE A 7 -11.33 -5.20 3.65
CA PHE A 7 -11.42 -3.83 4.18
C PHE A 7 -12.34 -3.67 5.40
N ALA A 8 -12.94 -4.74 5.92
CA ALA A 8 -13.98 -4.68 6.96
C ALA A 8 -13.57 -3.93 8.25
N ASN A 9 -12.27 -3.86 8.55
CA ASN A 9 -11.77 -3.30 9.80
C ASN A 9 -10.74 -2.18 9.60
N THR A 10 -10.84 -1.42 8.52
CA THR A 10 -9.88 -0.35 8.19
C THR A 10 -8.43 -0.82 8.34
N PRO A 11 -7.97 -1.77 7.48
CA PRO A 11 -6.67 -2.42 7.65
C PRO A 11 -5.51 -1.44 7.47
N ILE A 12 -4.46 -1.69 8.26
CA ILE A 12 -3.18 -0.98 8.17
C ILE A 12 -2.12 -1.93 7.63
N PHE A 13 -1.53 -1.56 6.51
CA PHE A 13 -0.45 -2.30 5.85
C PHE A 13 0.88 -1.59 6.10
N ALA A 14 1.82 -2.28 6.75
CA ALA A 14 3.15 -1.75 7.02
C ALA A 14 4.12 -2.10 5.89
N MET A 15 5.02 -1.16 5.56
CA MET A 15 6.03 -1.37 4.51
C MET A 15 7.27 -2.07 5.04
N LEU A 16 7.67 -3.17 4.39
CA LEU A 16 8.98 -3.81 4.50
C LEU A 16 9.84 -3.34 3.31
N HIS A 17 10.66 -2.30 3.52
CA HIS A 17 11.42 -1.62 2.46
C HIS A 17 12.74 -2.30 2.10
N LEU A 18 13.10 -3.42 2.73
CA LEU A 18 14.29 -4.25 2.46
C LEU A 18 15.61 -3.46 2.44
N ALA A 19 15.90 -2.79 3.55
CA ALA A 19 17.11 -1.99 3.71
C ALA A 19 18.11 -2.63 4.69
N GLY A 20 19.39 -2.27 4.58
CA GLY A 20 20.47 -2.75 5.45
C GLY A 20 21.32 -3.83 4.81
N GLU A 21 22.30 -4.33 5.56
CA GLU A 21 23.24 -5.36 5.07
C GLU A 21 22.58 -6.75 4.97
N ASP A 22 21.63 -7.05 5.87
CA ASP A 22 20.80 -8.26 5.82
C ASP A 22 19.32 -7.86 5.81
N PRO A 23 18.79 -7.56 4.62
CA PRO A 23 17.41 -7.08 4.47
C PRO A 23 16.37 -8.14 4.81
N VAL A 24 16.70 -9.44 4.65
CA VAL A 24 15.78 -10.55 4.92
C VAL A 24 15.58 -10.72 6.43
N THR A 25 16.66 -10.87 7.19
CA THR A 25 16.59 -11.00 8.65
C THR A 25 15.89 -9.80 9.26
N ARG A 26 16.24 -8.59 8.80
CA ARG A 26 15.59 -7.36 9.27
C ARG A 26 14.09 -7.34 8.96
N ALA A 27 13.68 -7.77 7.77
CA ALA A 27 12.27 -7.83 7.42
C ALA A 27 11.49 -8.81 8.31
N LEU A 28 12.09 -9.93 8.70
CA LEU A 28 11.48 -10.91 9.63
C LEU A 28 11.36 -10.36 11.05
N ASP A 29 12.35 -9.60 11.53
CA ASP A 29 12.29 -8.93 12.83
C ASP A 29 11.19 -7.86 12.84
N GLU A 30 11.12 -7.04 11.77
CA GLU A 30 10.06 -6.03 11.58
C GLU A 30 8.68 -6.69 11.47
N LEU A 31 8.56 -7.85 10.79
CA LEU A 31 7.33 -8.62 10.70
C LEU A 31 6.84 -9.08 12.07
N THR A 32 7.76 -9.62 12.92
CA THR A 32 7.45 -10.01 14.30
C THR A 32 6.90 -8.84 15.10
N LEU A 33 7.57 -7.70 15.00
CA LEU A 33 7.15 -6.48 15.67
C LEU A 33 5.75 -6.03 15.22
N PHE A 34 5.46 -6.09 13.92
CA PHE A 34 4.16 -5.73 13.38
C PHE A 34 3.04 -6.67 13.83
N GLU A 35 3.31 -7.99 13.93
CA GLU A 35 2.37 -8.96 14.50
C GLU A 35 2.02 -8.62 15.94
N GLU A 36 3.03 -8.36 16.77
CA GLU A 36 2.87 -8.05 18.19
C GLU A 36 2.14 -6.73 18.46
N GLU A 37 2.30 -5.73 17.60
CA GLU A 37 1.62 -4.43 17.74
C GLU A 37 0.24 -4.37 17.03
N GLY A 38 -0.18 -5.47 16.37
CA GLY A 38 -1.52 -5.61 15.81
C GLY A 38 -1.72 -4.92 14.46
N ILE A 39 -0.69 -4.86 13.63
CA ILE A 39 -0.78 -4.50 12.21
C ILE A 39 -1.59 -5.58 11.47
N ASP A 40 -2.33 -5.23 10.44
CA ASP A 40 -3.19 -6.17 9.72
C ASP A 40 -2.47 -6.86 8.55
N GLY A 41 -1.46 -6.23 7.99
CA GLY A 41 -0.67 -6.81 6.90
C GLY A 41 0.62 -6.06 6.61
N VAL A 42 1.45 -6.66 5.77
CA VAL A 42 2.72 -6.08 5.34
C VAL A 42 2.83 -6.07 3.82
N ILE A 43 3.60 -5.13 3.27
CA ILE A 43 3.96 -5.07 1.86
C ILE A 43 5.47 -5.23 1.75
N VAL A 44 5.90 -6.30 1.08
CA VAL A 44 7.31 -6.54 0.76
C VAL A 44 7.65 -5.80 -0.54
N GLU A 45 8.59 -4.86 -0.47
CA GLU A 45 8.90 -3.94 -1.57
C GLU A 45 10.41 -3.77 -1.76
N ASN A 46 10.87 -3.81 -3.01
CA ASN A 46 12.27 -3.58 -3.39
C ASN A 46 12.67 -2.09 -3.37
N TYR A 47 12.25 -1.32 -2.34
CA TYR A 47 12.51 0.13 -2.27
C TYR A 47 14.00 0.44 -2.07
N HIS A 48 14.67 -0.30 -1.17
CA HIS A 48 16.12 -0.21 -0.91
C HIS A 48 16.87 -1.48 -1.28
N GLY A 49 16.14 -2.59 -1.46
CA GLY A 49 16.70 -3.88 -1.83
C GLY A 49 16.48 -4.22 -3.31
N SER A 50 16.85 -5.43 -3.67
CA SER A 50 16.66 -6.01 -4.99
C SER A 50 15.35 -6.83 -5.07
N VAL A 51 15.02 -7.29 -6.27
CA VAL A 51 13.92 -8.27 -6.46
C VAL A 51 14.30 -9.61 -5.82
N ASP A 52 15.56 -10.00 -5.81
CA ASP A 52 16.02 -11.22 -5.16
C ASP A 52 15.85 -11.15 -3.64
N ASP A 53 16.02 -9.99 -3.02
CA ASP A 53 15.69 -9.77 -1.61
C ASP A 53 14.19 -9.91 -1.35
N VAL A 54 13.33 -9.43 -2.26
CA VAL A 54 11.88 -9.66 -2.17
C VAL A 54 11.56 -11.14 -2.22
N ILE A 55 12.15 -11.88 -3.18
CA ILE A 55 11.95 -13.32 -3.33
C ILE A 55 12.37 -14.07 -2.07
N SER A 56 13.57 -13.76 -1.55
CA SER A 56 14.11 -14.38 -0.34
C SER A 56 13.24 -14.08 0.89
N THR A 57 12.81 -12.83 1.04
CA THR A 57 11.94 -12.40 2.15
C THR A 57 10.58 -13.10 2.09
N LEU A 58 9.94 -13.16 0.92
CA LEU A 58 8.65 -13.85 0.74
C LEU A 58 8.77 -15.36 1.04
N GLY A 59 9.86 -16.01 0.60
CA GLY A 59 10.15 -17.40 0.94
C GLY A 59 10.27 -17.61 2.45
N ALA A 60 11.05 -16.78 3.13
CA ALA A 60 11.23 -16.84 4.57
C ALA A 60 9.92 -16.57 5.36
N ILE A 61 9.09 -15.62 4.90
CA ILE A 61 7.76 -15.35 5.49
C ILE A 61 6.85 -16.58 5.33
N GLN A 62 6.85 -17.20 4.15
CA GLN A 62 6.03 -18.40 3.88
C GLN A 62 6.44 -19.58 4.78
N GLU A 63 7.74 -19.82 4.96
CA GLU A 63 8.27 -20.89 5.84
C GLU A 63 7.94 -20.63 7.30
N ARG A 64 8.16 -19.40 7.78
CA ARG A 64 7.85 -18.99 9.14
C ARG A 64 6.36 -19.05 9.45
N ARG A 65 5.53 -18.81 8.46
CA ARG A 65 4.09 -18.52 8.53
C ARG A 65 3.80 -17.25 9.34
N THR A 66 2.81 -16.53 8.92
CA THR A 66 2.34 -15.29 9.57
C THR A 66 0.82 -15.24 9.54
N THR A 67 0.24 -14.55 10.51
CA THR A 67 -1.19 -14.24 10.53
C THR A 67 -1.51 -12.96 9.75
N LEU A 68 -0.49 -12.17 9.39
CA LEU A 68 -0.65 -10.93 8.64
C LEU A 68 -0.98 -11.19 7.17
N GLN A 69 -1.75 -10.29 6.57
CA GLN A 69 -1.91 -10.25 5.12
C GLN A 69 -0.58 -9.88 4.48
N VAL A 70 -0.11 -10.66 3.50
CA VAL A 70 1.16 -10.38 2.82
C VAL A 70 0.90 -9.84 1.43
N GLY A 71 1.36 -8.64 1.18
CA GLY A 71 1.33 -7.98 -0.11
C GLY A 71 2.71 -7.89 -0.76
N VAL A 72 2.72 -7.69 -2.06
CA VAL A 72 3.94 -7.54 -2.87
C VAL A 72 3.85 -6.28 -3.71
N ASN A 73 4.91 -5.47 -3.69
CA ASN A 73 5.11 -4.37 -4.63
C ASN A 73 6.49 -4.50 -5.31
N ILE A 74 6.53 -4.50 -6.63
CA ILE A 74 7.77 -4.56 -7.40
C ILE A 74 7.92 -3.27 -8.20
N LEU A 75 8.83 -2.44 -7.73
CA LEU A 75 9.16 -1.16 -8.37
C LEU A 75 10.04 -1.35 -9.63
N PRO A 76 9.88 -0.50 -10.64
CA PRO A 76 8.80 0.47 -10.80
C PRO A 76 7.57 -0.18 -11.48
N ASN A 77 6.48 -0.35 -10.75
CA ASN A 77 5.17 -0.80 -11.26
C ASN A 77 5.18 -2.11 -12.07
N ASN A 78 6.02 -3.09 -11.66
CA ASN A 78 6.10 -4.40 -12.34
C ASN A 78 5.00 -5.34 -11.83
N TYR A 79 3.77 -5.13 -12.34
CA TYR A 79 2.59 -5.87 -11.91
C TYR A 79 2.67 -7.37 -12.18
N LEU A 80 3.24 -7.79 -13.32
CA LEU A 80 3.33 -9.21 -13.69
C LEU A 80 4.18 -9.98 -12.68
N GLN A 81 5.34 -9.42 -12.31
CA GLN A 81 6.20 -10.00 -11.31
C GLN A 81 5.58 -9.97 -9.92
N ALA A 82 4.90 -8.87 -9.55
CA ALA A 82 4.19 -8.77 -8.27
C ALA A 82 3.11 -9.86 -8.14
N PHE A 83 2.25 -10.05 -9.16
CA PHE A 83 1.26 -11.13 -9.18
C PHE A 83 1.89 -12.51 -9.08
N THR A 84 2.94 -12.76 -9.88
CA THR A 84 3.64 -14.05 -9.91
C THR A 84 4.22 -14.39 -8.54
N LEU A 85 4.87 -13.43 -7.89
CA LEU A 85 5.47 -13.63 -6.57
C LEU A 85 4.41 -13.76 -5.48
N ALA A 86 3.37 -12.92 -5.48
CA ALA A 86 2.27 -13.05 -4.54
C ALA A 86 1.63 -14.45 -4.63
N ASN A 87 1.29 -14.91 -5.83
CA ASN A 87 0.71 -16.24 -6.02
C ASN A 87 1.65 -17.37 -5.59
N LYS A 88 2.95 -17.29 -5.95
CA LYS A 88 3.94 -18.31 -5.62
C LYS A 88 4.16 -18.47 -4.12
N TYR A 89 4.19 -17.37 -3.37
CA TYR A 89 4.52 -17.35 -1.94
C TYR A 89 3.31 -17.16 -1.02
N GLY A 90 2.08 -17.30 -1.54
CA GLY A 90 0.86 -17.21 -0.73
C GLY A 90 0.50 -15.80 -0.29
N GLY A 91 0.97 -14.78 -1.00
CA GLY A 91 0.54 -13.40 -0.78
C GLY A 91 -0.92 -13.20 -1.17
N SER A 92 -1.63 -12.37 -0.42
CA SER A 92 -3.05 -12.12 -0.61
C SER A 92 -3.37 -10.90 -1.48
N PHE A 93 -2.41 -9.99 -1.66
CA PHE A 93 -2.60 -8.79 -2.45
C PHE A 93 -1.30 -8.29 -3.09
N ILE A 94 -1.44 -7.39 -4.05
CA ILE A 94 -0.34 -6.61 -4.61
C ILE A 94 -0.64 -5.12 -4.47
N GLN A 95 0.40 -4.31 -4.41
CA GLN A 95 0.33 -2.88 -4.61
C GLN A 95 0.94 -2.52 -5.96
N GLN A 96 0.34 -1.53 -6.63
CA GLN A 96 0.85 -0.94 -7.86
C GLN A 96 0.92 0.58 -7.72
N ASP A 97 1.99 1.18 -8.23
CA ASP A 97 2.16 2.64 -8.18
C ASP A 97 1.02 3.34 -8.91
N TYR A 98 0.64 2.83 -10.10
CA TYR A 98 -0.51 3.35 -10.85
C TYR A 98 -1.19 2.24 -11.67
N VAL A 99 -2.51 2.31 -11.72
CA VAL A 99 -3.36 1.38 -12.50
C VAL A 99 -4.15 2.10 -13.59
N ALA A 100 -4.24 3.43 -13.52
CA ALA A 100 -4.91 4.29 -14.51
C ALA A 100 -4.20 5.63 -14.60
N GLY A 101 -4.53 6.40 -15.63
CA GLY A 101 -3.91 7.69 -15.94
C GLY A 101 -2.69 7.57 -16.86
N ARG A 102 -2.21 8.73 -17.32
CA ARG A 102 -1.00 8.85 -18.15
C ARG A 102 -0.08 9.86 -17.48
N TYR A 103 1.20 9.52 -17.35
CA TYR A 103 2.15 10.31 -16.56
C TYR A 103 3.40 10.64 -17.35
N ALA A 104 3.87 11.88 -17.20
CA ALA A 104 5.20 12.26 -17.65
C ALA A 104 6.24 11.70 -16.67
N SER A 105 7.23 11.00 -17.22
CA SER A 105 8.45 10.60 -16.53
C SER A 105 9.58 10.78 -17.53
N GLU A 106 10.30 11.91 -17.46
CA GLU A 106 11.33 12.27 -18.42
C GLU A 106 12.27 11.09 -18.73
N PRO A 107 12.53 10.74 -19.99
CA PRO A 107 12.00 11.34 -21.24
C PRO A 107 10.74 10.64 -21.79
N ARG A 108 10.00 9.87 -20.99
CA ARG A 108 8.92 8.97 -21.45
C ARG A 108 7.57 9.36 -20.87
N ILE A 109 6.50 9.02 -21.60
CA ILE A 109 5.15 8.98 -21.04
C ILE A 109 4.89 7.55 -20.56
N MET A 110 4.48 7.44 -19.29
CA MET A 110 4.13 6.18 -18.67
C MET A 110 2.64 5.91 -18.84
N TYR A 111 2.31 4.72 -19.30
CA TYR A 111 0.93 4.23 -19.42
C TYR A 111 0.70 3.06 -18.48
N PRO A 112 -0.52 2.87 -17.97
CA PRO A 112 -0.87 1.65 -17.26
C PRO A 112 -0.69 0.45 -18.18
N SER A 113 -0.12 -0.60 -17.64
CA SER A 113 0.00 -1.85 -18.39
C SER A 113 -1.38 -2.50 -18.57
N GLU A 114 -1.57 -3.13 -19.71
CA GLU A 114 -2.72 -3.97 -19.98
C GLU A 114 -2.60 -5.27 -19.18
N HIS A 115 -3.25 -5.36 -18.02
CA HIS A 115 -3.14 -6.56 -17.17
C HIS A 115 -4.44 -7.34 -17.01
N GLY A 116 -5.41 -7.15 -17.90
CA GLY A 116 -6.68 -7.87 -17.85
C GLY A 116 -6.52 -9.38 -17.87
N VAL A 117 -5.65 -9.94 -18.73
CA VAL A 117 -5.36 -11.37 -18.79
C VAL A 117 -4.66 -11.84 -17.51
N THR A 118 -3.65 -11.11 -17.05
CA THR A 118 -2.94 -11.41 -15.80
C THR A 118 -3.89 -11.38 -14.61
N ARG A 119 -4.76 -10.37 -14.55
CA ARG A 119 -5.78 -10.25 -13.53
C ARG A 119 -6.72 -11.46 -13.49
N ALA A 120 -7.15 -11.95 -14.65
CA ALA A 120 -8.02 -13.12 -14.75
C ALA A 120 -7.33 -14.41 -14.24
N LEU A 121 -6.01 -14.55 -14.50
CA LEU A 121 -5.23 -15.69 -14.01
C LEU A 121 -5.03 -15.65 -12.48
N TYR A 122 -4.97 -14.46 -11.88
CA TYR A 122 -4.74 -14.25 -10.46
C TYR A 122 -5.95 -13.61 -9.77
N SER A 123 -7.16 -14.06 -10.09
CA SER A 123 -8.43 -13.49 -9.64
C SER A 123 -8.64 -13.47 -8.11
N GLN A 124 -7.87 -14.25 -7.36
CA GLN A 124 -7.93 -14.29 -5.90
C GLN A 124 -7.00 -13.26 -5.23
N THR A 125 -6.11 -12.61 -6.00
CA THR A 125 -5.16 -11.62 -5.49
C THR A 125 -5.80 -10.24 -5.52
N ILE A 126 -5.92 -9.58 -4.38
CA ILE A 126 -6.42 -8.21 -4.26
C ILE A 126 -5.41 -7.23 -4.88
N VAL A 127 -5.88 -6.21 -5.57
CA VAL A 127 -5.05 -5.16 -6.16
C VAL A 127 -5.31 -3.82 -5.49
N LEU A 128 -4.28 -3.26 -4.85
CA LEU A 128 -4.24 -1.89 -4.37
C LEU A 128 -3.57 -1.02 -5.44
N GLY A 129 -4.35 -0.20 -6.14
CA GLY A 129 -3.87 0.52 -7.31
C GLY A 129 -3.84 2.04 -7.15
N GLY A 130 -2.69 2.67 -7.41
CA GLY A 130 -2.55 4.12 -7.38
C GLY A 130 -3.22 4.81 -8.58
N VAL A 131 -3.78 5.99 -8.32
CA VAL A 131 -4.22 6.93 -9.35
C VAL A 131 -3.68 8.31 -8.97
N TRP A 132 -3.02 9.00 -9.89
CA TRP A 132 -2.30 10.25 -9.65
C TRP A 132 -1.34 10.15 -8.45
N PRO A 133 -0.44 9.13 -8.46
CA PRO A 133 0.41 8.85 -7.32
C PRO A 133 1.57 9.83 -7.21
N LYS A 134 2.21 9.82 -6.04
CA LYS A 134 3.45 10.58 -5.80
C LYS A 134 4.51 10.27 -6.87
N TYR A 135 5.34 11.25 -7.16
CA TYR A 135 6.45 11.20 -8.16
C TYR A 135 6.02 11.08 -9.62
N TYR A 136 4.74 10.98 -9.93
CA TYR A 136 4.23 10.92 -11.30
C TYR A 136 3.37 12.15 -11.58
N THR A 137 3.70 12.89 -12.66
CA THR A 137 2.95 14.08 -13.06
C THR A 137 1.97 13.70 -14.15
N PRO A 138 0.65 13.85 -13.93
CA PRO A 138 -0.33 13.66 -15.01
C PRO A 138 -0.03 14.55 -16.21
N ILE A 139 -0.13 14.00 -17.43
CA ILE A 139 0.12 14.79 -18.64
C ILE A 139 -1.00 15.82 -18.87
N PRO A 140 -0.74 16.92 -19.60
CA PRO A 140 -1.77 17.89 -19.93
C PRO A 140 -3.00 17.24 -20.58
N GLY A 141 -4.19 17.65 -20.15
CA GLY A 141 -5.47 17.09 -20.59
C GLY A 141 -5.89 15.79 -19.86
N SER A 142 -5.14 15.34 -18.82
CA SER A 142 -5.62 14.29 -17.93
C SER A 142 -6.76 14.80 -17.06
N ASP A 143 -7.73 13.93 -16.83
CA ASP A 143 -8.89 14.20 -15.99
C ASP A 143 -8.95 13.19 -14.83
N LEU A 144 -8.96 13.68 -13.59
CA LEU A 144 -8.90 12.85 -12.39
C LEU A 144 -10.10 11.92 -12.26
N GLU A 145 -11.30 12.41 -12.57
CA GLU A 145 -12.53 11.61 -12.45
C GLU A 145 -12.52 10.45 -13.43
N THR A 146 -12.15 10.71 -14.68
CA THR A 146 -11.97 9.68 -15.71
C THR A 146 -10.93 8.65 -15.29
N ASP A 147 -9.76 9.10 -14.81
CA ASP A 147 -8.69 8.19 -14.38
C ASP A 147 -9.08 7.35 -13.15
N LEU A 148 -9.87 7.91 -12.21
CA LEU A 148 -10.41 7.15 -11.07
C LEU A 148 -11.41 6.10 -11.52
N GLN A 149 -12.32 6.43 -12.43
CA GLN A 149 -13.29 5.48 -12.99
C GLN A 149 -12.60 4.32 -13.73
N GLU A 150 -11.52 4.60 -14.48
CA GLU A 150 -10.70 3.55 -15.09
C GLU A 150 -9.93 2.73 -14.05
N GLY A 151 -9.44 3.37 -12.98
CA GLY A 151 -8.77 2.70 -11.86
C GLY A 151 -9.68 1.69 -11.16
N MET A 152 -10.93 2.05 -10.93
CA MET A 152 -11.94 1.16 -10.32
C MET A 152 -12.19 -0.12 -11.12
N LYS A 153 -12.00 -0.10 -12.43
CA LYS A 153 -12.10 -1.30 -13.30
C LYS A 153 -10.89 -2.22 -13.19
N ARG A 154 -9.76 -1.72 -12.67
CA ARG A 154 -8.45 -2.38 -12.74
C ARG A 154 -7.90 -2.80 -11.37
N ALA A 155 -8.35 -2.18 -10.30
CA ALA A 155 -7.93 -2.47 -8.93
C ALA A 155 -9.14 -2.87 -8.06
N ASP A 156 -8.93 -3.37 -6.87
CA ASP A 156 -9.96 -3.65 -5.86
C ASP A 156 -10.06 -2.53 -4.82
N ALA A 157 -9.04 -1.70 -4.75
CA ALA A 157 -9.02 -0.46 -3.99
C ALA A 157 -8.13 0.58 -4.67
N ILE A 158 -8.52 1.84 -4.57
CA ILE A 158 -7.72 2.96 -5.09
C ILE A 158 -6.82 3.49 -3.98
N VAL A 159 -5.54 3.66 -4.30
CA VAL A 159 -4.54 4.23 -3.38
C VAL A 159 -4.35 5.71 -3.72
N VAL A 160 -4.60 6.59 -2.75
CA VAL A 160 -4.34 8.02 -2.84
C VAL A 160 -3.04 8.36 -2.08
N THR A 161 -2.19 9.18 -2.69
CA THR A 161 -0.93 9.64 -2.08
C THR A 161 -0.79 11.15 -2.17
N GLY A 162 0.05 11.72 -1.32
CA GLY A 162 0.53 13.10 -1.45
C GLY A 162 1.56 13.23 -2.59
N GLU A 163 2.50 14.15 -2.43
CA GLU A 163 3.51 14.46 -3.46
C GLU A 163 4.76 13.56 -3.36
N ALA A 164 5.12 13.10 -2.15
CA ALA A 164 6.32 12.32 -1.90
C ALA A 164 6.15 11.37 -0.70
N THR A 165 7.07 10.40 -0.58
CA THR A 165 7.16 9.50 0.57
C THR A 165 7.33 10.30 1.87
N GLY A 166 6.51 9.99 2.88
CA GLY A 166 6.52 10.68 4.16
C GLY A 166 5.87 12.07 4.15
N ARG A 167 5.42 12.57 3.00
CA ARG A 167 4.62 13.79 2.91
C ARG A 167 3.15 13.45 3.06
N GLU A 168 2.46 14.24 3.88
CA GLU A 168 1.04 14.09 4.12
C GLU A 168 0.23 14.17 2.81
N THR A 169 -0.73 13.25 2.68
CA THR A 169 -1.73 13.34 1.61
C THR A 169 -2.71 14.46 1.97
N PRO A 170 -2.87 15.50 1.13
CA PRO A 170 -3.78 16.59 1.43
C PRO A 170 -5.21 16.08 1.62
N LEU A 171 -5.88 16.53 2.69
CA LEU A 171 -7.24 16.09 3.03
C LEU A 171 -8.24 16.37 1.91
N GLU A 172 -8.10 17.51 1.23
CA GLU A 172 -8.94 17.85 0.08
C GLU A 172 -8.77 16.89 -1.10
N LYS A 173 -7.55 16.36 -1.31
CA LYS A 173 -7.32 15.30 -2.31
C LYS A 173 -8.05 14.03 -1.92
N ILE A 174 -7.97 13.62 -0.64
CA ILE A 174 -8.66 12.43 -0.12
C ILE A 174 -10.18 12.59 -0.29
N ARG A 175 -10.74 13.75 0.08
CA ARG A 175 -12.17 14.07 -0.10
C ARG A 175 -12.57 14.08 -1.57
N GLY A 176 -11.73 14.61 -2.45
CA GLY A 176 -11.92 14.59 -3.90
C GLY A 176 -12.03 13.18 -4.45
N PHE A 177 -11.09 12.30 -4.06
CA PHE A 177 -11.13 10.88 -4.41
C PHE A 177 -12.41 10.21 -3.88
N ARG A 178 -12.72 10.37 -2.59
CA ARG A 178 -13.92 9.79 -1.98
C ARG A 178 -15.21 10.21 -2.68
N ARG A 179 -15.30 11.47 -3.12
CA ARG A 179 -16.48 11.97 -3.85
C ARG A 179 -16.71 11.22 -5.17
N VAL A 180 -15.65 10.90 -5.91
CA VAL A 180 -15.74 10.16 -7.18
C VAL A 180 -15.95 8.67 -6.93
N LEU A 181 -15.25 8.10 -5.95
CA LEU A 181 -15.26 6.67 -5.66
C LEU A 181 -16.56 6.20 -4.98
N GLY A 182 -17.30 7.09 -4.30
CA GLY A 182 -18.45 6.68 -3.49
C GLY A 182 -18.03 5.69 -2.42
N ASP A 183 -18.64 4.50 -2.41
CA ASP A 183 -18.32 3.41 -1.45
C ASP A 183 -17.19 2.48 -1.91
N TYR A 184 -16.54 2.79 -3.05
CA TYR A 184 -15.41 1.99 -3.52
C TYR A 184 -14.22 2.15 -2.59
N PRO A 185 -13.47 1.05 -2.26
CA PRO A 185 -12.39 1.11 -1.27
C PRO A 185 -11.31 2.13 -1.61
N LEU A 186 -11.01 3.01 -0.66
CA LEU A 186 -9.99 4.06 -0.73
C LEU A 186 -8.92 3.83 0.34
N VAL A 187 -7.66 3.77 -0.07
CA VAL A 187 -6.51 3.51 0.80
C VAL A 187 -5.58 4.73 0.80
N ILE A 188 -5.18 5.21 1.98
CA ILE A 188 -4.15 6.24 2.10
C ILE A 188 -2.78 5.61 1.89
N GLY A 189 -2.02 6.05 0.88
CA GLY A 189 -0.74 5.43 0.51
C GLY A 189 0.52 6.16 0.97
N ALA A 190 0.39 7.33 1.63
CA ALA A 190 1.55 8.08 2.09
C ALA A 190 1.21 9.10 3.19
N GLY A 191 2.21 9.38 4.05
CA GLY A 191 2.23 10.52 4.95
C GLY A 191 1.29 10.45 6.15
N LEU A 192 0.74 9.27 6.46
CA LEU A 192 0.00 9.08 7.70
C LEU A 192 0.92 9.08 8.91
N THR A 193 0.46 9.77 9.94
CA THR A 193 1.07 9.88 11.27
C THR A 193 -0.03 9.77 12.33
N PRO A 194 0.27 9.55 13.61
CA PRO A 194 -0.74 9.57 14.67
C PRO A 194 -1.54 10.88 14.73
N HIS A 195 -0.94 11.99 14.27
CA HIS A 195 -1.57 13.30 14.31
C HIS A 195 -2.72 13.46 13.30
N ASN A 196 -2.57 12.92 12.08
CA ASN A 196 -3.55 13.06 11.00
C ASN A 196 -4.36 11.79 10.72
N ALA A 197 -4.00 10.66 11.35
CA ALA A 197 -4.60 9.35 11.08
C ALA A 197 -6.10 9.34 11.34
N ARG A 198 -6.58 9.94 12.45
CA ARG A 198 -8.01 9.93 12.75
C ARG A 198 -8.84 10.59 11.64
N GLU A 199 -8.48 11.82 11.25
CA GLU A 199 -9.23 12.56 10.25
C GLU A 199 -9.23 11.86 8.89
N GLN A 200 -8.08 11.35 8.46
CA GLN A 200 -7.95 10.70 7.16
C GLN A 200 -8.60 9.31 7.13
N LEU A 201 -8.44 8.50 8.18
CA LEU A 201 -9.03 7.16 8.25
C LEU A 201 -10.54 7.16 8.45
N LEU A 202 -11.16 8.23 8.94
CA LEU A 202 -12.62 8.36 8.94
C LEU A 202 -13.19 8.50 7.52
N ILE A 203 -12.37 8.93 6.55
CA ILE A 203 -12.75 9.06 5.14
C ILE A 203 -12.34 7.82 4.34
N ALA A 204 -11.16 7.24 4.63
CA ALA A 204 -10.59 6.12 3.92
C ALA A 204 -10.92 4.77 4.57
N ASP A 205 -10.77 3.70 3.80
CA ASP A 205 -11.09 2.32 4.21
C ASP A 205 -9.86 1.54 4.68
N GLY A 206 -8.67 2.11 4.56
CA GLY A 206 -7.41 1.52 5.00
C GLY A 206 -6.22 2.41 4.73
N ALA A 207 -5.03 1.96 5.12
CA ALA A 207 -3.81 2.72 4.88
C ALA A 207 -2.56 1.85 4.69
N ILE A 208 -1.60 2.41 3.95
CA ILE A 208 -0.23 1.90 3.81
C ILE A 208 0.68 2.86 4.57
N VAL A 209 1.44 2.35 5.54
CA VAL A 209 2.28 3.15 6.42
C VAL A 209 3.74 2.67 6.34
N GLY A 210 4.63 3.56 5.95
CA GLY A 210 6.07 3.26 5.82
C GLY A 210 6.92 4.08 6.79
N SER A 211 7.36 5.25 6.34
CA SER A 211 8.32 6.10 7.06
C SER A 211 7.90 6.50 8.47
N CYS A 212 6.59 6.61 8.75
CA CYS A 212 6.08 6.92 10.08
C CYS A 212 6.55 5.91 11.15
N PHE A 213 6.68 4.64 10.78
CA PHE A 213 7.10 3.58 11.69
C PHE A 213 8.63 3.49 11.87
N LYS A 214 9.39 4.18 11.03
CA LYS A 214 10.86 4.07 11.01
C LYS A 214 11.54 5.06 11.97
N LEU A 215 12.69 4.68 12.50
CA LEU A 215 13.56 5.59 13.26
C LEU A 215 13.87 6.83 12.41
N ASN A 216 13.76 8.01 13.01
CA ASN A 216 13.97 9.31 12.35
C ASN A 216 13.13 9.52 11.07
N TYR A 217 12.03 8.76 10.88
CA TYR A 217 11.15 8.82 9.70
C TYR A 217 11.84 8.52 8.36
N LYS A 218 12.99 7.85 8.40
CA LYS A 218 13.76 7.47 7.21
C LYS A 218 13.46 6.03 6.82
N THR A 219 13.02 5.82 5.57
CA THR A 219 12.62 4.50 5.04
C THR A 219 13.71 3.44 5.12
N GLY A 220 15.00 3.84 5.05
CA GLY A 220 16.16 2.97 5.20
C GLY A 220 16.47 2.56 6.65
N ASN A 221 15.85 3.19 7.66
CA ASN A 221 16.08 2.87 9.06
C ASN A 221 15.19 1.73 9.58
N PRO A 222 15.57 1.07 10.70
CA PRO A 222 14.73 0.08 11.38
C PRO A 222 13.40 0.65 11.84
N VAL A 223 12.43 -0.23 12.03
CA VAL A 223 11.13 0.10 12.65
C VAL A 223 11.32 0.40 14.14
N ASP A 224 10.61 1.41 14.61
CA ASP A 224 10.52 1.81 16.00
C ASP A 224 9.19 1.30 16.59
N ARG A 225 9.26 0.32 17.48
CA ARG A 225 8.09 -0.28 18.14
C ARG A 225 7.17 0.75 18.80
N ALA A 226 7.74 1.75 19.47
CA ALA A 226 6.94 2.76 20.15
C ALA A 226 6.10 3.58 19.18
N LYS A 227 6.63 3.88 18.00
CA LYS A 227 5.89 4.59 16.93
C LYS A 227 4.74 3.74 16.38
N VAL A 228 4.97 2.44 16.16
CA VAL A 228 3.91 1.53 15.70
C VAL A 228 2.79 1.47 16.72
N ARG A 229 3.13 1.28 18.00
CA ARG A 229 2.17 1.23 19.10
C ARG A 229 1.31 2.48 19.20
N VAL A 230 1.93 3.67 19.24
CA VAL A 230 1.22 4.96 19.31
C VAL A 230 0.29 5.13 18.11
N PHE A 231 0.73 4.74 16.91
CA PHE A 231 -0.12 4.81 15.71
C PHE A 231 -1.32 3.85 15.81
N MET A 232 -1.08 2.59 16.22
CA MET A 232 -2.14 1.59 16.35
C MET A 232 -3.14 1.90 17.48
N ASP A 233 -2.76 2.66 18.52
CA ASP A 233 -3.69 3.19 19.52
C ASP A 233 -4.72 4.13 18.87
N VAL A 234 -4.27 5.04 18.00
CA VAL A 234 -5.17 5.92 17.23
C VAL A 234 -6.07 5.09 16.29
N VAL A 235 -5.51 4.11 15.60
CA VAL A 235 -6.28 3.24 14.69
C VAL A 235 -7.37 2.49 15.44
N ARG A 236 -7.08 1.93 16.62
CA ARG A 236 -8.08 1.26 17.46
C ARG A 236 -9.25 2.20 17.81
N SER A 237 -8.94 3.44 18.18
CA SER A 237 -9.98 4.45 18.47
C SER A 237 -10.84 4.78 17.23
N VAL A 238 -10.21 4.90 16.06
CA VAL A 238 -10.94 5.14 14.80
C VAL A 238 -11.85 3.98 14.43
N ARG A 239 -11.38 2.74 14.59
CA ARG A 239 -12.17 1.54 14.35
C ARG A 239 -13.42 1.48 15.23
N GLU A 240 -13.29 1.83 16.50
CA GLU A 240 -14.46 1.91 17.40
C GLU A 240 -15.41 3.08 17.05
N GLU A 241 -14.89 4.20 16.60
CA GLU A 241 -15.70 5.32 16.13
C GLU A 241 -16.51 4.94 14.86
N LYS A 242 -15.85 4.31 13.88
CA LYS A 242 -16.52 3.86 12.64
C LYS A 242 -17.65 2.84 12.86
N LYS A 243 -17.55 2.00 13.88
CA LYS A 243 -18.63 1.04 14.22
C LYS A 243 -19.90 1.73 14.73
N ARG A 244 -19.83 2.99 15.11
CA ARG A 244 -20.94 3.77 15.67
C ARG A 244 -21.61 4.70 14.64
N LEU A 245 -20.97 4.87 13.49
CA LEU A 245 -21.48 5.66 12.35
C LEU A 245 -22.33 4.81 11.43
#